data_acdb5693867d412b9dccd1b3c2598fa1
#
_entry.id   acdb5693867d412b9dccd1b3c2598fa1
#
_cell.length_a   1.000
_cell.length_b   1.000
_cell.length_c   1.000
_cell.angle_alpha   90.00
_cell.angle_beta   90.00
_cell.angle_gamma   90.00
#
_symmetry.space_group_name_H-M   'P 1'
#
loop_
_entity.id
_entity.type
_entity.pdbx_description
1 polymer ?
#
loop_
_entity_poly.entity_id
_entity_poly.type
_entity_poly.pdbx_seq_one_letter_code
_entity_poly.pdbx_strand_id
1 'polypeptide(L)'
;MTGSIGETDTLIMEDVVLDLSFLEDSKLVLYNDDHNAFDKVIMALIIYCQVSSAKAAEIAMKVHNDGKAVAKYGSRKDLEVIAGIFGELDLTCEIEDP
;
A
#
# COMPACT_ATOMS: atom_id res chain seq x y z
N MET A 1 -26.90 -10.50 -19.54
CA MET A 1 -26.08 -10.33 -18.59
C MET A 1 -26.65 -10.17 -17.34
N THR A 2 -26.29 -10.63 -16.47
CA THR A 2 -26.87 -10.62 -15.38
C THR A 2 -26.27 -9.95 -14.42
N GLY A 3 -25.74 -9.16 -14.37
CA GLY A 3 -25.15 -8.53 -13.52
C GLY A 3 -25.51 -8.36 -12.22
N SER A 4 -24.96 -8.73 -11.32
CA SER A 4 -25.28 -8.48 -10.02
C SER A 4 -24.52 -7.34 -9.56
N ILE A 5 -24.70 -6.23 -10.10
CA ILE A 5 -23.99 -5.09 -9.71
C ILE A 5 -24.52 -4.57 -8.44
N GLY A 6 -23.73 -4.16 -7.58
CA GLY A 6 -24.19 -3.50 -6.39
C GLY A 6 -24.22 -4.33 -5.18
N GLU A 7 -23.92 -5.57 -5.32
CA GLU A 7 -23.90 -6.35 -4.17
C GLU A 7 -22.60 -6.36 -3.50
N THR A 8 -21.57 -5.92 -4.10
CA THR A 8 -20.25 -5.97 -3.51
C THR A 8 -19.48 -4.77 -3.97
N ASP A 9 -18.25 -4.69 -3.59
CA ASP A 9 -17.36 -3.64 -4.01
C ASP A 9 -16.79 -3.86 -5.41
N THR A 10 -17.34 -4.77 -6.16
CA THR A 10 -16.85 -5.12 -7.48
C THR A 10 -17.83 -4.69 -8.55
N LEU A 11 -17.33 -3.98 -9.53
CA LEU A 11 -18.11 -3.59 -10.68
C LEU A 11 -17.68 -4.43 -11.86
N ILE A 12 -18.64 -4.92 -12.62
CA ILE A 12 -18.36 -5.72 -13.80
C ILE A 12 -18.90 -4.98 -15.00
N MET A 13 -18.02 -4.67 -15.96
CA MET A 13 -18.41 -3.99 -17.16
C MET A 13 -17.84 -4.76 -18.32
N GLU A 14 -18.68 -5.53 -18.97
CA GLU A 14 -18.26 -6.41 -20.04
C GLU A 14 -17.22 -7.39 -19.50
N ASP A 15 -16.01 -7.34 -19.99
CA ASP A 15 -14.99 -8.24 -19.51
C ASP A 15 -14.10 -7.61 -18.45
N VAL A 16 -14.47 -6.45 -17.96
CA VAL A 16 -13.62 -5.74 -17.00
C VAL A 16 -14.24 -5.86 -15.62
N VAL A 17 -13.43 -6.27 -14.66
CA VAL A 17 -13.84 -6.34 -13.27
C VAL A 17 -13.03 -5.30 -12.50
N LEU A 18 -13.72 -4.39 -11.85
CA LEU A 18 -13.08 -3.37 -11.05
C LEU A 18 -13.38 -3.63 -9.59
N ASP A 19 -12.35 -3.82 -8.82
CA ASP A 19 -12.49 -3.99 -7.39
C ASP A 19 -12.29 -2.64 -6.74
N LEU A 20 -13.37 -2.10 -6.16
CA LEU A 20 -13.32 -0.79 -5.55
C LEU A 20 -13.21 -0.84 -4.03
N SER A 21 -12.93 -1.99 -3.48
CA SER A 21 -12.83 -2.11 -2.02
C SER A 21 -11.74 -1.21 -1.44
N PHE A 22 -10.72 -0.86 -2.23
CA PHE A 22 -9.67 0.02 -1.76
C PHE A 22 -10.22 1.39 -1.33
N LEU A 23 -11.39 1.78 -1.79
CA LEU A 23 -11.99 3.05 -1.40
C LEU A 23 -12.44 3.06 0.05
N GLU A 24 -12.61 1.86 0.64
CA GLU A 24 -13.00 1.76 2.03
C GLU A 24 -11.84 1.31 2.89
N ASP A 25 -10.68 1.07 2.30
CA ASP A 25 -9.51 0.63 3.03
C ASP A 25 -8.75 1.79 3.64
N SER A 26 -8.04 1.50 4.68
CA SER A 26 -7.03 2.41 5.20
C SER A 26 -5.78 2.33 4.32
N LYS A 27 -4.88 3.27 4.47
CA LYS A 27 -3.65 3.32 3.71
C LYS A 27 -2.47 3.34 4.63
N LEU A 28 -1.45 2.58 4.30
CA LEU A 28 -0.17 2.69 4.99
C LEU A 28 0.70 3.64 4.16
N VAL A 29 1.01 4.79 4.71
CA VAL A 29 1.79 5.82 4.02
C VAL A 29 3.20 5.78 4.55
N LEU A 30 4.16 5.62 3.65
CA LEU A 30 5.58 5.58 3.99
C LEU A 30 6.17 6.95 3.69
N TYR A 31 6.93 7.48 4.65
CA TYR A 31 7.52 8.80 4.53
C TYR A 31 9.02 8.70 4.29
N ASN A 32 9.55 9.66 3.57
CA ASN A 32 10.98 9.73 3.34
C ASN A 32 11.69 10.09 4.64
N ASP A 33 12.80 9.42 4.90
CA ASP A 33 13.72 9.83 5.94
C ASP A 33 15.14 9.71 5.36
N ASP A 34 16.07 10.43 5.92
CA ASP A 34 17.39 10.51 5.32
C ASP A 34 18.37 9.45 5.79
N HIS A 35 17.96 8.59 6.70
CA HIS A 35 18.90 7.63 7.26
C HIS A 35 18.66 6.19 6.82
N ASN A 36 17.66 5.93 5.97
CA ASN A 36 17.45 4.59 5.49
C ASN A 36 17.94 4.45 4.05
N ALA A 37 18.61 3.36 3.78
CA ALA A 37 19.07 3.09 2.43
C ALA A 37 17.88 2.74 1.53
N PHE A 38 17.97 3.14 0.27
CA PHE A 38 16.93 2.88 -0.71
C PHE A 38 16.62 1.38 -0.83
N ASP A 39 17.68 0.55 -0.83
CA ASP A 39 17.51 -0.90 -0.93
C ASP A 39 16.77 -1.49 0.26
N LYS A 40 16.98 -0.95 1.45
CA LYS A 40 16.28 -1.39 2.64
C LYS A 40 14.78 -1.15 2.51
N VAL A 41 14.40 0.01 1.99
CA VAL A 41 13.01 0.36 1.78
C VAL A 41 12.37 -0.60 0.76
N ILE A 42 13.06 -0.85 -0.34
CA ILE A 42 12.57 -1.78 -1.37
C ILE A 42 12.35 -3.16 -0.78
N MET A 43 13.32 -3.68 -0.03
CA MET A 43 13.20 -5.00 0.56
C MET A 43 12.03 -5.09 1.54
N ALA A 44 11.86 -4.06 2.37
CA ALA A 44 10.76 -4.04 3.32
C ALA A 44 9.41 -4.04 2.59
N LEU A 45 9.30 -3.30 1.50
CA LEU A 45 8.07 -3.27 0.72
C LEU A 45 7.77 -4.64 0.09
N ILE A 46 8.78 -5.30 -0.45
CA ILE A 46 8.60 -6.61 -1.06
C ILE A 46 8.16 -7.63 -0.02
N ILE A 47 8.84 -7.67 1.11
CA ILE A 47 8.60 -8.69 2.12
C ILE A 47 7.30 -8.47 2.87
N TYR A 48 7.04 -7.27 3.31
CA TYR A 48 5.91 -7.01 4.21
C TYR A 48 4.67 -6.46 3.52
N CYS A 49 4.82 -5.75 2.43
CA CYS A 49 3.67 -5.28 1.67
C CYS A 49 3.35 -6.21 0.50
N GLN A 50 4.21 -7.19 0.25
CA GLN A 50 3.97 -8.23 -0.77
C GLN A 50 3.76 -7.66 -2.17
N VAL A 51 4.50 -6.63 -2.49
CA VAL A 51 4.47 -6.06 -3.83
C VAL A 51 5.62 -6.62 -4.65
N SER A 52 5.55 -6.51 -5.97
CA SER A 52 6.63 -6.94 -6.85
C SER A 52 7.85 -6.05 -6.67
N SER A 53 8.99 -6.50 -7.13
CA SER A 53 10.20 -5.69 -7.06
C SER A 53 10.05 -4.40 -7.86
N ALA A 54 9.39 -4.46 -9.01
CA ALA A 54 9.15 -3.27 -9.82
C ALA A 54 8.25 -2.27 -9.10
N LYS A 55 7.20 -2.76 -8.45
CA LYS A 55 6.28 -1.89 -7.72
C LYS A 55 6.98 -1.31 -6.49
N ALA A 56 7.78 -2.12 -5.80
CA ALA A 56 8.52 -1.64 -4.63
C ALA A 56 9.48 -0.52 -5.02
N ALA A 57 10.19 -0.67 -6.14
CA ALA A 57 11.09 0.37 -6.63
C ALA A 57 10.33 1.64 -6.99
N GLU A 58 9.14 1.50 -7.59
CA GLU A 58 8.30 2.65 -7.93
C GLU A 58 7.86 3.39 -6.67
N ILE A 59 7.40 2.67 -5.66
CA ILE A 59 6.98 3.27 -4.39
C ILE A 59 8.16 3.96 -3.71
N ALA A 60 9.31 3.28 -3.65
CA ALA A 60 10.49 3.83 -2.99
C ALA A 60 10.97 5.12 -3.69
N MET A 61 10.92 5.14 -5.02
CA MET A 61 11.28 6.32 -5.79
C MET A 61 10.32 7.46 -5.51
N LYS A 62 9.02 7.16 -5.42
CA LYS A 62 8.02 8.17 -5.14
C LYS A 62 8.20 8.74 -3.73
N VAL A 63 8.50 7.88 -2.75
CA VAL A 63 8.79 8.34 -1.39
C VAL A 63 9.98 9.30 -1.41
N HIS A 64 11.03 8.94 -2.15
CA HIS A 64 12.23 9.76 -2.24
C HIS A 64 11.95 11.11 -2.89
N ASN A 65 11.20 11.09 -4.00
CA ASN A 65 10.98 12.31 -4.76
C ASN A 65 9.86 13.20 -4.20
N ASP A 66 8.78 12.59 -3.72
CA ASP A 66 7.61 13.33 -3.27
C ASP A 66 7.52 13.49 -1.75
N GLY A 67 8.40 12.83 -1.03
CA GLY A 67 8.40 12.88 0.44
C GLY A 67 7.56 11.81 1.09
N LYS A 68 6.61 11.24 0.38
CA LYS A 68 5.77 10.15 0.89
C LYS A 68 5.07 9.44 -0.25
N ALA A 69 4.61 8.22 0.01
CA ALA A 69 3.79 7.48 -0.92
C ALA A 69 3.00 6.41 -0.17
N VAL A 70 1.90 5.98 -0.75
CA VAL A 70 1.12 4.89 -0.18
C VAL A 70 1.84 3.57 -0.48
N ALA A 71 2.15 2.82 0.57
CA ALA A 71 2.81 1.53 0.43
C ALA A 71 1.82 0.39 0.29
N LYS A 72 0.67 0.49 0.93
CA LYS A 72 -0.31 -0.59 0.88
C LYS A 72 -1.68 -0.08 1.31
N TYR A 73 -2.72 -0.67 0.72
CA TYR A 73 -4.09 -0.46 1.16
C TYR A 73 -4.54 -1.72 1.90
N GLY A 74 -5.39 -1.59 2.87
CA GLY A 74 -5.93 -2.73 3.59
C GLY A 74 -6.70 -2.30 4.81
N SER A 75 -7.14 -3.26 5.63
CA SER A 75 -7.83 -2.93 6.86
C SER A 75 -6.83 -2.30 7.83
N ARG A 76 -7.32 -1.42 8.68
CA ARG A 76 -6.45 -0.81 9.68
C ARG A 76 -5.73 -1.86 10.51
N LYS A 77 -6.44 -2.92 10.87
CA LYS A 77 -5.85 -3.97 11.70
C LYS A 77 -4.65 -4.62 11.02
N ASP A 78 -4.78 -4.92 9.73
CA ASP A 78 -3.69 -5.54 8.99
C ASP A 78 -2.53 -4.56 8.82
N LEU A 79 -2.85 -3.30 8.57
CA LEU A 79 -1.81 -2.30 8.37
C LEU A 79 -1.07 -1.98 9.67
N GLU A 80 -1.72 -2.12 10.82
CA GLU A 80 -1.06 -1.90 12.10
C GLU A 80 0.04 -2.92 12.36
N VAL A 81 -0.15 -4.15 11.90
CA VAL A 81 0.89 -5.17 12.01
C VAL A 81 2.11 -4.76 11.19
N ILE A 82 1.89 -4.34 9.95
CA ILE A 82 2.97 -3.93 9.07
C ILE A 82 3.65 -2.66 9.61
N ALA A 83 2.85 -1.71 10.10
CA ALA A 83 3.39 -0.46 10.64
C ALA A 83 4.29 -0.74 11.85
N GLY A 84 3.92 -1.70 12.68
CA GLY A 84 4.76 -2.09 13.82
C GLY A 84 6.09 -2.65 13.36
N ILE A 85 6.08 -3.50 12.32
CA ILE A 85 7.31 -4.06 11.77
C ILE A 85 8.17 -2.94 11.15
N PHE A 86 7.54 -2.03 10.41
CA PHE A 86 8.27 -0.91 9.80
C PHE A 86 8.91 -0.04 10.88
N GLY A 87 8.20 0.17 12.00
CA GLY A 87 8.77 0.91 13.12
C GLY A 87 10.01 0.23 13.69
N GLU A 88 10.00 -1.10 13.76
CA GLU A 88 11.17 -1.83 14.23
C GLU A 88 12.32 -1.77 13.23
N LEU A 89 12.03 -1.57 11.97
CA LEU A 89 13.05 -1.39 10.94
C LEU A 89 13.48 0.08 10.83
N ASP A 90 12.96 0.92 11.70
CA ASP A 90 13.29 2.36 11.71
C ASP A 90 12.80 3.07 10.46
N LEU A 91 11.71 2.59 9.89
CA LEU A 91 11.06 3.26 8.76
C LEU A 91 9.90 4.12 9.29
N THR A 92 9.74 5.30 8.72
CA THR A 92 8.68 6.22 9.16
C THR A 92 7.42 6.00 8.35
N CYS A 93 6.34 5.63 9.00
CA CYS A 93 5.07 5.42 8.31
C CYS A 93 3.90 5.79 9.20
N GLU A 94 2.75 6.01 8.60
CA GLU A 94 1.52 6.30 9.30
C GLU A 94 0.36 5.63 8.60
N ILE A 95 -0.71 5.34 9.31
CA ILE A 95 -1.92 4.78 8.74
C ILE A 95 -2.94 5.89 8.63
N GLU A 96 -3.52 6.04 7.44
CA GLU A 96 -4.57 7.01 7.21
C GLU A 96 -5.85 6.26 6.90
N ASP A 97 -6.92 6.61 7.60
CA ASP A 97 -8.22 5.98 7.36
C ASP A 97 -8.93 6.63 6.18
N PRO A 98 -9.90 5.94 5.58
CA PRO A 98 -10.60 6.49 4.43
C PRO A 98 -11.41 7.74 4.77
#